data_c7f244c4fafe89b7ba929aa08021b81f
#
_entry.id   c7f244c4fafe89b7ba929aa08021b81f
#
_cell.length_a   1.000
_cell.length_b   1.000
_cell.length_c   1.000
_cell.angle_alpha   90.00
_cell.angle_beta   90.00
_cell.angle_gamma   90.00
#
_symmetry.space_group_name_H-M   'P 1'
#
loop_
_entity.id
_entity.type
_entity.pdbx_description
1 polymer ?
#
loop_
_entity_poly.entity_id
_entity_poly.type
_entity_poly.pdbx_seq_one_letter_code
_entity_poly.pdbx_strand_id
1 'polypeptide(L)'
;MRVYLPALGYAYVGLALVAFAIAGDNLRAAEAFFAVAGFAYIWFLGSLRARLVRYDPDGFFASVVLLGGGAYLPLQATALVSKDVEFAALGSPAAATVVVGSSLAAMHARKVPRWYGGLGIVGGLGVLGVGAGEAAAHWTLAGTALWASVLGFMIWVMAAATWLLANP
;
A
#
# COMPACT_ATOMS: atom_id res chain seq x y z
N MET A 1 -2.68 -11.47 -21.65
CA MET A 1 -3.16 -10.26 -20.97
C MET A 1 -2.88 -10.23 -19.46
N ARG A 2 -2.87 -11.38 -18.73
CA ARG A 2 -2.63 -11.42 -17.26
C ARG A 2 -1.19 -11.10 -16.81
N VAL A 3 -0.21 -11.12 -17.70
CA VAL A 3 1.22 -10.99 -17.36
C VAL A 3 1.61 -9.55 -16.98
N TYR A 4 0.90 -8.53 -17.45
CA TYR A 4 1.28 -7.13 -17.25
C TYR A 4 0.54 -6.42 -16.12
N LEU A 5 -0.51 -7.02 -15.55
CA LEU A 5 -1.28 -6.40 -14.47
C LEU A 5 -0.43 -6.06 -13.22
N PRO A 6 0.54 -6.88 -12.80
CA PRO A 6 1.41 -6.52 -11.68
C PRO A 6 2.23 -5.24 -11.93
N ALA A 7 2.57 -4.93 -13.20
CA ALA A 7 3.30 -3.70 -13.54
C ALA A 7 2.52 -2.42 -13.19
N LEU A 8 1.20 -2.51 -13.02
CA LEU A 8 0.37 -1.39 -12.57
C LEU A 8 0.71 -0.94 -11.13
N GLY A 9 1.40 -1.78 -10.34
CA GLY A 9 1.97 -1.35 -9.06
C GLY A 9 3.01 -0.23 -9.22
N TYR A 10 3.85 -0.31 -10.25
CA TYR A 10 4.81 0.77 -10.55
C TYR A 10 4.10 2.03 -11.06
N ALA A 11 3.07 1.86 -11.92
CA ALA A 11 2.27 2.97 -12.41
C ALA A 11 1.57 3.70 -11.26
N TYR A 12 1.00 2.95 -10.29
CA TYR A 12 0.44 3.52 -9.07
C TYR A 12 1.47 4.38 -8.33
N VAL A 13 2.63 3.83 -8.03
CA VAL A 13 3.67 4.54 -7.26
C VAL A 13 4.11 5.80 -8.00
N GLY A 14 4.42 5.70 -9.29
CA GLY A 14 4.86 6.86 -10.08
C GLY A 14 3.81 7.97 -10.14
N LEU A 15 2.56 7.64 -10.42
CA LEU A 15 1.46 8.60 -10.51
C LEU A 15 1.10 9.21 -9.13
N ALA A 16 1.14 8.41 -8.06
CA ALA A 16 0.90 8.91 -6.71
C ALA A 16 1.99 9.88 -6.26
N LEU A 17 3.26 9.58 -6.55
CA LEU A 17 4.37 10.50 -6.25
C LEU A 17 4.23 11.83 -7.01
N VAL A 18 3.85 11.79 -8.29
CA VAL A 18 3.57 13.01 -9.06
C VAL A 18 2.41 13.78 -8.43
N ALA A 19 1.31 13.10 -8.08
CA ALA A 19 0.16 13.74 -7.44
C ALA A 19 0.56 14.46 -6.14
N PHE A 20 1.32 13.80 -5.26
CA PHE A 20 1.78 14.42 -4.02
C PHE A 20 2.75 15.59 -4.27
N ALA A 21 3.64 15.48 -5.26
CA ALA A 21 4.59 16.53 -5.57
C ALA A 21 3.91 17.84 -6.05
N ILE A 22 2.83 17.72 -6.82
CA ILE A 22 2.12 18.88 -7.39
C ILE A 22 0.93 19.37 -6.57
N ALA A 23 0.56 18.66 -5.49
CA ALA A 23 -0.65 18.96 -4.70
C ALA A 23 -0.62 20.36 -4.06
N GLY A 24 0.57 20.89 -3.77
CA GLY A 24 0.76 22.26 -3.28
C GLY A 24 0.42 23.33 -4.30
N ASP A 25 0.76 23.09 -5.56
CA ASP A 25 0.67 24.06 -6.64
C ASP A 25 -0.63 23.94 -7.44
N ASN A 26 -1.08 22.70 -7.69
CA ASN A 26 -2.26 22.42 -8.50
C ASN A 26 -3.05 21.21 -7.98
N LEU A 27 -3.95 21.47 -7.05
CA LEU A 27 -4.76 20.41 -6.41
C LEU A 27 -5.59 19.62 -7.43
N ARG A 28 -6.23 20.29 -8.43
CA ARG A 28 -7.05 19.60 -9.43
C ARG A 28 -6.24 18.62 -10.28
N ALA A 29 -5.02 19.02 -10.67
CA ALA A 29 -4.13 18.12 -11.40
C ALA A 29 -3.69 16.96 -10.49
N ALA A 30 -3.37 17.23 -9.23
CA ALA A 30 -3.01 16.21 -8.25
C ALA A 30 -4.14 15.17 -8.05
N GLU A 31 -5.37 15.63 -7.91
CA GLU A 31 -6.56 14.76 -7.82
C GLU A 31 -6.71 13.87 -9.06
N ALA A 32 -6.52 14.43 -10.27
CA ALA A 32 -6.59 13.66 -11.51
C ALA A 32 -5.51 12.58 -11.58
N PHE A 33 -4.25 12.93 -11.26
CA PHE A 33 -3.16 11.95 -11.19
C PHE A 33 -3.42 10.87 -10.15
N PHE A 34 -3.92 11.25 -8.97
CA PHE A 34 -4.22 10.30 -7.91
C PHE A 34 -5.39 9.38 -8.26
N ALA A 35 -6.40 9.87 -8.98
CA ALA A 35 -7.50 9.04 -9.47
C ALA A 35 -7.00 7.96 -10.45
N VAL A 36 -6.11 8.33 -11.38
CA VAL A 36 -5.49 7.35 -12.30
C VAL A 36 -4.57 6.39 -11.54
N ALA A 37 -3.82 6.88 -10.55
CA ALA A 37 -3.03 6.04 -9.67
C ALA A 37 -3.91 5.02 -8.93
N GLY A 38 -5.04 5.47 -8.39
CA GLY A 38 -6.01 4.61 -7.71
C GLY A 38 -6.56 3.51 -8.60
N PHE A 39 -6.86 3.82 -9.86
CA PHE A 39 -7.24 2.81 -10.83
C PHE A 39 -6.14 1.75 -11.01
N ALA A 40 -4.90 2.18 -11.22
CA ALA A 40 -3.76 1.27 -11.34
C ALA A 40 -3.56 0.40 -10.09
N TYR A 41 -3.76 0.99 -8.91
CA TYR A 41 -3.66 0.28 -7.63
C TYR A 41 -4.72 -0.82 -7.46
N ILE A 42 -5.98 -0.54 -7.84
CA ILE A 42 -7.06 -1.54 -7.78
C ILE A 42 -6.73 -2.78 -8.64
N TRP A 43 -6.23 -2.56 -9.84
CA TRP A 43 -5.80 -3.66 -10.71
C TRP A 43 -4.58 -4.41 -10.18
N PHE A 44 -3.62 -3.69 -9.58
CA PHE A 44 -2.51 -4.31 -8.87
C PHE A 44 -3.00 -5.19 -7.72
N LEU A 45 -3.90 -4.68 -6.86
CA LEU A 45 -4.50 -5.46 -5.78
C LEU A 45 -5.24 -6.69 -6.28
N GLY A 46 -5.97 -6.57 -7.39
CA GLY A 46 -6.62 -7.70 -8.04
C GLY A 46 -5.62 -8.78 -8.46
N SER A 47 -4.48 -8.38 -9.02
CA SER A 47 -3.41 -9.32 -9.40
C SER A 47 -2.72 -9.96 -8.19
N LEU A 48 -2.49 -9.18 -7.14
CA LEU A 48 -1.94 -9.66 -5.88
C LEU A 48 -2.90 -10.68 -5.22
N ARG A 49 -4.18 -10.33 -5.12
CA ARG A 49 -5.21 -11.24 -4.60
C ARG A 49 -5.27 -12.55 -5.38
N ALA A 50 -5.27 -12.48 -6.71
CA ALA A 50 -5.31 -13.69 -7.55
C ALA A 50 -4.11 -14.61 -7.32
N ARG A 51 -2.96 -14.05 -6.92
CA ARG A 51 -1.80 -14.84 -6.51
C ARG A 51 -1.95 -15.41 -5.11
N LEU A 52 -2.41 -14.60 -4.16
CA LEU A 52 -2.58 -15.02 -2.76
C LEU A 52 -3.58 -16.15 -2.60
N VAL A 53 -4.68 -16.15 -3.33
CA VAL A 53 -5.68 -17.26 -3.33
C VAL A 53 -5.05 -18.61 -3.73
N ARG A 54 -4.00 -18.62 -4.55
CA ARG A 54 -3.29 -19.86 -4.87
C ARG A 54 -2.45 -20.41 -3.70
N TYR A 55 -2.13 -19.54 -2.73
CA TYR A 55 -1.30 -19.88 -1.58
C TYR A 55 -2.12 -20.07 -0.30
N ASP A 56 -3.32 -19.53 -0.29
CA ASP A 56 -4.28 -19.52 0.80
C ASP A 56 -5.62 -20.01 0.25
N PRO A 57 -5.85 -21.34 0.23
CA PRO A 57 -7.08 -21.93 -0.34
C PRO A 57 -8.34 -21.42 0.35
N ASP A 58 -8.29 -21.11 1.65
CA ASP A 58 -9.41 -20.57 2.41
C ASP A 58 -9.69 -19.10 2.06
N GLY A 59 -8.77 -18.43 1.38
CA GLY A 59 -8.92 -17.07 0.91
C GLY A 59 -8.89 -16.00 2.01
N PHE A 60 -8.53 -16.37 3.24
CA PHE A 60 -8.52 -15.46 4.38
C PHE A 60 -7.55 -14.29 4.16
N PHE A 61 -6.27 -14.58 3.93
CA PHE A 61 -5.27 -13.53 3.69
C PHE A 61 -5.55 -12.71 2.43
N ALA A 62 -6.04 -13.38 1.37
CA ALA A 62 -6.43 -12.69 0.14
C ALA A 62 -7.57 -11.68 0.38
N SER A 63 -8.52 -12.03 1.25
CA SER A 63 -9.63 -11.14 1.64
C SER A 63 -9.15 -10.01 2.53
N VAL A 64 -8.30 -10.28 3.52
CA VAL A 64 -7.69 -9.27 4.41
C VAL A 64 -6.91 -8.23 3.61
N VAL A 65 -6.09 -8.67 2.65
CA VAL A 65 -5.32 -7.79 1.77
C VAL A 65 -6.25 -6.94 0.90
N LEU A 66 -7.31 -7.51 0.35
CA LEU A 66 -8.26 -6.77 -0.48
C LEU A 66 -9.01 -5.71 0.32
N LEU A 67 -9.47 -6.04 1.53
CA LEU A 67 -10.17 -5.10 2.42
C LEU A 67 -9.24 -3.98 2.88
N GLY A 68 -8.02 -4.30 3.31
CA GLY A 68 -7.01 -3.31 3.69
C GLY A 68 -6.69 -2.38 2.53
N GLY A 69 -6.41 -2.93 1.34
CA GLY A 69 -6.11 -2.12 0.16
C GLY A 69 -7.30 -1.27 -0.30
N GLY A 70 -8.52 -1.80 -0.21
CA GLY A 70 -9.75 -1.07 -0.52
C GLY A 70 -10.02 0.08 0.45
N ALA A 71 -9.69 -0.05 1.73
CA ALA A 71 -9.80 1.00 2.72
C ALA A 71 -8.69 2.06 2.60
N TYR A 72 -7.48 1.65 2.25
CA TYR A 72 -6.32 2.54 2.11
C TYR A 72 -6.55 3.65 1.09
N LEU A 73 -7.04 3.30 -0.09
CA LEU A 73 -7.16 4.23 -1.20
C LEU A 73 -8.07 5.44 -0.92
N PRO A 74 -9.33 5.27 -0.43
CA PRO A 74 -10.19 6.40 -0.11
C PRO A 74 -9.64 7.27 1.02
N LEU A 75 -8.96 6.70 2.01
CA LEU A 75 -8.34 7.47 3.10
C LEU A 75 -7.22 8.36 2.56
N GLN A 76 -6.37 7.86 1.66
CA GLN A 76 -5.32 8.66 1.03
C GLN A 76 -5.91 9.71 0.07
N ALA A 77 -6.98 9.40 -0.66
CA ALA A 77 -7.67 10.37 -1.50
C ALA A 77 -8.26 11.51 -0.66
N THR A 78 -8.88 11.18 0.47
CA THR A 78 -9.42 12.19 1.40
C THR A 78 -8.31 13.05 1.97
N ALA A 79 -7.18 12.45 2.40
CA ALA A 79 -6.02 13.20 2.89
C ALA A 79 -5.47 14.19 1.85
N LEU A 80 -5.41 13.78 0.58
CA LEU A 80 -4.94 14.64 -0.50
C LEU A 80 -5.85 15.85 -0.70
N VAL A 81 -7.17 15.63 -0.71
CA VAL A 81 -8.18 16.69 -0.94
C VAL A 81 -8.31 17.63 0.26
N SER A 82 -8.45 17.06 1.46
CA SER A 82 -8.60 17.84 2.70
C SER A 82 -7.31 18.50 3.17
N LYS A 83 -6.15 18.02 2.69
CA LYS A 83 -4.82 18.35 3.22
C LYS A 83 -4.67 18.03 4.71
N ASP A 84 -5.49 17.11 5.19
CA ASP A 84 -5.54 16.71 6.57
C ASP A 84 -4.68 15.47 6.80
N VAL A 85 -3.66 15.64 7.62
CA VAL A 85 -2.69 14.61 7.97
C VAL A 85 -3.34 13.44 8.73
N GLU A 86 -4.42 13.71 9.48
CA GLU A 86 -5.13 12.67 10.23
C GLU A 86 -5.72 11.59 9.32
N PHE A 87 -6.29 11.97 8.17
CA PHE A 87 -6.78 10.99 7.20
C PHE A 87 -5.66 10.12 6.62
N ALA A 88 -4.48 10.71 6.39
CA ALA A 88 -3.32 9.93 5.95
C ALA A 88 -2.85 8.96 7.04
N ALA A 89 -2.86 9.38 8.31
CA ALA A 89 -2.54 8.53 9.45
C ALA A 89 -3.52 7.36 9.61
N LEU A 90 -4.83 7.61 9.42
CA LEU A 90 -5.86 6.56 9.40
C LEU A 90 -5.67 5.55 8.26
N GLY A 91 -5.00 5.93 7.18
CA GLY A 91 -4.61 5.02 6.10
C GLY A 91 -3.52 4.01 6.49
N SER A 92 -2.71 4.32 7.51
CA SER A 92 -1.59 3.47 7.93
C SER A 92 -2.01 2.07 8.41
N PRO A 93 -3.06 1.87 9.22
CA PRO A 93 -3.56 0.54 9.57
C PRO A 93 -3.99 -0.27 8.33
N ALA A 94 -4.61 0.38 7.36
CA ALA A 94 -5.04 -0.25 6.12
C ALA A 94 -3.83 -0.69 5.26
N ALA A 95 -2.82 0.16 5.11
CA ALA A 95 -1.55 -0.17 4.45
C ALA A 95 -0.82 -1.31 5.17
N ALA A 96 -0.71 -1.24 6.51
CA ALA A 96 -0.11 -2.29 7.32
C ALA A 96 -0.80 -3.64 7.13
N THR A 97 -2.13 -3.64 7.04
CA THR A 97 -2.94 -4.86 6.79
C THR A 97 -2.57 -5.51 5.46
N VAL A 98 -2.37 -4.72 4.41
CA VAL A 98 -1.93 -5.22 3.09
C VAL A 98 -0.54 -5.86 3.18
N VAL A 99 0.40 -5.15 3.81
CA VAL A 99 1.81 -5.60 3.91
C VAL A 99 1.92 -6.86 4.76
N VAL A 100 1.34 -6.85 5.96
CA VAL A 100 1.39 -7.99 6.89
C VAL A 100 0.64 -9.19 6.34
N GLY A 101 -0.60 -8.98 5.85
CA GLY A 101 -1.43 -10.07 5.32
C GLY A 101 -0.78 -10.78 4.14
N SER A 102 -0.22 -10.04 3.19
CA SER A 102 0.49 -10.64 2.04
C SER A 102 1.80 -11.33 2.43
N SER A 103 2.53 -10.77 3.41
CA SER A 103 3.76 -11.37 3.93
C SER A 103 3.49 -12.69 4.65
N LEU A 104 2.44 -12.74 5.47
CA LEU A 104 2.00 -13.97 6.15
C LEU A 104 1.56 -15.04 5.14
N ALA A 105 0.76 -14.67 4.13
CA ALA A 105 0.35 -15.59 3.07
C ALA A 105 1.56 -16.17 2.32
N ALA A 106 2.52 -15.33 1.95
CA ALA A 106 3.72 -15.75 1.23
C ALA A 106 4.63 -16.67 2.08
N MET A 107 4.73 -16.39 3.39
CA MET A 107 5.46 -17.25 4.34
C MET A 107 4.75 -18.58 4.55
N HIS A 108 3.43 -18.58 4.71
CA HIS A 108 2.63 -19.79 4.87
C HIS A 108 2.80 -20.73 3.67
N ALA A 109 2.78 -20.17 2.48
CA ALA A 109 3.02 -20.90 1.23
C ALA A 109 4.47 -21.36 1.01
N ARG A 110 5.40 -20.97 1.88
CA ARG A 110 6.86 -21.22 1.72
C ARG A 110 7.43 -20.74 0.39
N LYS A 111 6.83 -19.70 -0.20
CA LYS A 111 7.23 -19.14 -1.51
C LYS A 111 8.28 -18.03 -1.40
N VAL A 112 8.49 -17.53 -0.20
CA VAL A 112 9.55 -16.57 0.11
C VAL A 112 10.37 -17.04 1.30
N PRO A 113 11.67 -16.67 1.38
CA PRO A 113 12.47 -16.93 2.56
C PRO A 113 11.84 -16.32 3.80
N ARG A 114 11.91 -17.00 4.95
CA ARG A 114 11.31 -16.54 6.21
C ARG A 114 11.75 -15.14 6.60
N TRP A 115 13.02 -14.79 6.36
CA TRP A 115 13.55 -13.46 6.68
C TRP A 115 12.87 -12.35 5.84
N TYR A 116 12.55 -12.63 4.57
CA TYR A 116 11.87 -11.67 3.69
C TYR A 116 10.44 -11.40 4.15
N GLY A 117 9.70 -12.46 4.48
CA GLY A 117 8.37 -12.33 5.08
C GLY A 117 8.41 -11.62 6.44
N GLY A 118 9.42 -11.92 7.26
CA GLY A 118 9.67 -11.24 8.53
C GLY A 118 9.90 -9.73 8.36
N LEU A 119 10.69 -9.32 7.37
CA LEU A 119 10.87 -7.89 7.05
C LEU A 119 9.57 -7.22 6.64
N GLY A 120 8.72 -7.90 5.86
CA GLY A 120 7.40 -7.39 5.52
C GLY A 120 6.51 -7.19 6.76
N ILE A 121 6.52 -8.14 7.70
CA ILE A 121 5.76 -8.01 8.95
C ILE A 121 6.29 -6.85 9.79
N VAL A 122 7.61 -6.77 10.00
CA VAL A 122 8.23 -5.67 10.76
C VAL A 122 7.96 -4.31 10.09
N GLY A 123 8.08 -4.24 8.77
CA GLY A 123 7.76 -3.03 8.00
C GLY A 123 6.29 -2.63 8.14
N GLY A 124 5.37 -3.59 8.02
CA GLY A 124 3.93 -3.34 8.21
C GLY A 124 3.58 -2.88 9.61
N LEU A 125 4.18 -3.49 10.64
CA LEU A 125 4.01 -3.05 12.03
C LEU A 125 4.62 -1.66 12.26
N GLY A 126 5.73 -1.33 11.58
CA GLY A 126 6.30 0.00 11.57
C GLY A 126 5.34 1.05 11.00
N VAL A 127 4.72 0.74 9.84
CA VAL A 127 3.69 1.60 9.24
C VAL A 127 2.50 1.80 10.18
N LEU A 128 2.03 0.72 10.83
CA LEU A 128 0.97 0.78 11.83
C LEU A 128 1.36 1.65 13.04
N GLY A 129 2.57 1.45 13.56
CA GLY A 129 3.07 2.18 14.71
C GLY A 129 3.17 3.69 14.47
N VAL A 130 3.59 4.09 13.25
CA VAL A 130 3.61 5.50 12.84
C VAL A 130 2.20 6.08 12.85
N GLY A 131 1.23 5.43 12.20
CA GLY A 131 -0.14 5.93 12.15
C GLY A 131 -0.80 6.01 13.53
N ALA A 132 -0.57 5.00 14.38
CA ALA A 132 -1.09 4.99 15.75
C ALA A 132 -0.42 6.07 16.62
N GLY A 133 0.88 6.30 16.44
CA GLY A 133 1.62 7.34 17.14
C GLY A 133 1.14 8.74 16.78
N GLU A 134 0.85 8.98 15.54
CA GLU A 134 0.25 10.23 15.04
C GLU A 134 -1.11 10.50 15.67
N ALA A 135 -2.00 9.50 15.63
CA ALA A 135 -3.34 9.62 16.19
C ALA A 135 -3.34 9.83 17.71
N ALA A 136 -2.34 9.26 18.43
CA ALA A 136 -2.30 9.30 19.89
C ALA A 136 -1.58 10.53 20.49
N ALA A 137 -0.64 11.14 19.75
CA ALA A 137 0.34 12.03 20.38
C ALA A 137 0.40 13.45 19.83
N HIS A 138 -0.34 13.82 18.77
CA HIS A 138 -0.20 15.11 18.07
C HIS A 138 1.28 15.49 17.83
N TRP A 139 2.07 14.53 17.37
CA TRP A 139 3.52 14.67 17.31
C TRP A 139 3.96 15.74 16.30
N THR A 140 4.83 16.63 16.73
CA THR A 140 5.50 17.63 15.87
C THR A 140 6.44 17.01 14.81
N LEU A 141 6.77 15.71 14.94
CA LEU A 141 7.50 14.92 13.95
C LEU A 141 6.56 14.23 12.93
N ALA A 142 5.27 14.46 13.06
CA ALA A 142 4.18 13.87 12.31
C ALA A 142 4.43 13.80 10.81
N GLY A 143 4.78 14.91 10.19
CA GLY A 143 4.97 14.98 8.75
C GLY A 143 6.06 14.03 8.23
N THR A 144 7.22 13.95 8.88
CA THR A 144 8.34 13.11 8.41
C THR A 144 8.08 11.63 8.63
N ALA A 145 7.49 11.26 9.76
CA ALA A 145 7.14 9.87 10.06
C ALA A 145 6.03 9.37 9.13
N LEU A 146 5.01 10.19 8.87
CA LEU A 146 3.95 9.87 7.92
C LEU A 146 4.50 9.66 6.51
N TRP A 147 5.35 10.57 6.02
CA TRP A 147 6.00 10.40 4.72
C TRP A 147 6.85 9.12 4.67
N ALA A 148 7.55 8.77 5.74
CA ALA A 148 8.29 7.53 5.83
C ALA A 148 7.36 6.31 5.70
N SER A 149 6.16 6.33 6.30
CA SER A 149 5.18 5.25 6.19
C SER A 149 4.61 5.13 4.78
N VAL A 150 4.26 6.25 4.14
CA VAL A 150 3.76 6.27 2.76
C VAL A 150 4.82 5.77 1.78
N LEU A 151 6.05 6.28 1.88
CA LEU A 151 7.16 5.82 1.04
C LEU A 151 7.51 4.35 1.29
N GLY A 152 7.50 3.90 2.55
CA GLY A 152 7.69 2.51 2.92
C GLY A 152 6.65 1.60 2.26
N PHE A 153 5.38 2.01 2.28
CA PHE A 153 4.31 1.29 1.59
C PHE A 153 4.52 1.27 0.06
N MET A 154 4.90 2.38 -0.53
CA MET A 154 5.20 2.47 -1.98
C MET A 154 6.36 1.56 -2.39
N ILE A 155 7.44 1.53 -1.60
CA ILE A 155 8.58 0.61 -1.81
C ILE A 155 8.09 -0.84 -1.75
N TRP A 156 7.22 -1.16 -0.77
CA TRP A 156 6.65 -2.49 -0.68
C TRP A 156 5.78 -2.83 -1.90
N VAL A 157 4.95 -1.91 -2.40
CA VAL A 157 4.16 -2.11 -3.64
C VAL A 157 5.07 -2.43 -4.82
N MET A 158 6.18 -1.69 -4.99
CA MET A 158 7.16 -1.96 -6.04
C MET A 158 7.80 -3.34 -5.89
N ALA A 159 8.20 -3.71 -4.68
CA ALA A 159 8.78 -5.02 -4.39
C ALA A 159 7.79 -6.16 -4.68
N ALA A 160 6.52 -5.99 -4.29
CA ALA A 160 5.46 -6.95 -4.58
C ALA A 160 5.17 -7.05 -6.09
N ALA A 161 5.15 -5.92 -6.81
CA ALA A 161 4.99 -5.91 -8.25
C ALA A 161 6.14 -6.65 -8.96
N THR A 162 7.39 -6.38 -8.55
CA THR A 162 8.59 -7.09 -9.04
C THR A 162 8.46 -8.59 -8.82
N TRP A 163 8.09 -8.98 -7.59
CA TRP A 163 7.94 -10.40 -7.25
C TRP A 163 6.85 -11.09 -8.08
N LEU A 164 5.71 -10.43 -8.29
CA LEU A 164 4.61 -10.93 -9.12
C LEU A 164 5.02 -11.10 -10.58
N LEU A 165 5.83 -10.18 -11.12
CA LEU A 165 6.34 -10.25 -12.49
C LEU A 165 7.39 -11.35 -12.67
N ALA A 166 8.26 -11.55 -11.67
CA ALA A 166 9.29 -12.57 -11.70
C ALA A 166 8.73 -13.99 -11.50
N ASN A 167 7.51 -14.12 -10.97
CA ASN A 167 6.86 -15.41 -10.68
C ASN A 167 5.45 -15.44 -11.29
N PRO A 168 5.31 -15.53 -12.63
CA PRO A 168 4.04 -15.43 -13.33
C PRO A 168 3.06 -16.60 -13.05
#